data_0c34855d5904a140f736fc6e8539fa95
#
_entry.id   0c34855d5904a140f736fc6e8539fa95
#
_cell.length_a   1.000
_cell.length_b   1.000
_cell.length_c   1.000
_cell.angle_alpha   90.00
_cell.angle_beta   90.00
_cell.angle_gamma   90.00
#
_symmetry.space_group_name_H-M   'P 1'
#
loop_
_entity.id
_entity.type
_entity.pdbx_description
1 polymer ?
#
loop_
_entity_poly.entity_id
_entity_poly.type
_entity_poly.pdbx_seq_one_letter_code
_entity_poly.pdbx_strand_id
1 'polypeptide(L)'
;MSKIKPAPLPPDTVIGGYRVVRKLSSGGFGVVYLCVDTEGQQVAIKEYLPSSLASRSPGELLPQIQPEKLSLYRLGLKSFFEEGRSLAQISHSSVVSVLNFFRENETVYMVMNFLDGDTLQDFVVTARELKQQKVFRESTIRSLFDEILRGLRIVHQHKMLHLDIKPANIFITDDNKAVLIDFGAAREVLNKEGNFIRPMYTPGFAAPEMYKRDSSMGPWTDIYAIGACIYATMQGYPPNDAPQRQEKDRLSLALSRLRGVYSDNLIEVVEWCMALDANTRPQSVFALQKELSREDERRYTRLSVTEKMRLQLDNIVTDTRKQVAKATGFGGRAK
;
A
#
# COMPACT_ATOMS: atom_id res chain seq x y z
N MET A 1 -4.52 28.50 -10.73
CA MET A 1 -5.22 28.46 -9.42
C MET A 1 -4.63 27.32 -8.60
N SER A 2 -4.08 27.60 -7.43
CA SER A 2 -3.55 26.60 -6.51
C SER A 2 -4.71 25.71 -6.07
N LYS A 3 -4.59 24.37 -6.28
CA LYS A 3 -5.57 23.40 -5.79
C LYS A 3 -5.53 23.44 -4.26
N ILE A 4 -6.55 24.01 -3.63
CA ILE A 4 -6.70 23.97 -2.18
C ILE A 4 -6.91 22.48 -1.81
N LYS A 5 -5.95 21.90 -1.08
CA LYS A 5 -6.11 20.54 -0.56
C LYS A 5 -7.25 20.54 0.46
N PRO A 6 -8.13 19.52 0.45
CA PRO A 6 -9.19 19.43 1.44
C PRO A 6 -8.61 19.45 2.87
N ALA A 7 -9.12 20.32 3.73
CA ALA A 7 -8.74 20.34 5.13
C ALA A 7 -9.25 19.08 5.85
N PRO A 8 -8.49 18.49 6.77
CA PRO A 8 -8.96 17.40 7.62
C PRO A 8 -10.05 17.88 8.58
N LEU A 9 -10.85 16.96 9.10
CA LEU A 9 -11.75 17.24 10.22
C LEU A 9 -10.93 17.69 11.44
N PRO A 10 -11.45 18.67 12.22
CA PRO A 10 -10.80 19.08 13.46
C PRO A 10 -10.73 17.93 14.48
N PRO A 11 -9.73 17.93 15.38
CA PRO A 11 -9.77 17.09 16.58
C PRO A 11 -11.07 17.29 17.36
N ASP A 12 -11.48 16.26 18.10
CA ASP A 12 -12.71 16.19 18.89
C ASP A 12 -14.03 16.22 18.09
N THR A 13 -13.97 16.32 16.74
CA THR A 13 -15.15 16.10 15.91
C THR A 13 -15.69 14.68 16.13
N VAL A 14 -16.99 14.54 16.32
CA VAL A 14 -17.67 13.24 16.43
C VAL A 14 -18.31 12.91 15.08
N ILE A 15 -18.02 11.74 14.55
CA ILE A 15 -18.56 11.19 13.29
C ILE A 15 -18.99 9.75 13.54
N GLY A 16 -20.25 9.40 13.26
CA GLY A 16 -20.77 8.03 13.43
C GLY A 16 -20.57 7.45 14.84
N GLY A 17 -20.47 8.29 15.87
CA GLY A 17 -20.18 7.86 17.24
C GLY A 17 -18.69 7.73 17.59
N TYR A 18 -17.79 7.99 16.63
CA TYR A 18 -16.34 7.98 16.83
C TYR A 18 -15.80 9.40 16.98
N ARG A 19 -14.94 9.64 17.96
CA ARG A 19 -14.31 10.93 18.18
C ARG A 19 -12.94 10.98 17.50
N VAL A 20 -12.74 11.96 16.62
CA VAL A 20 -11.48 12.22 15.93
C VAL A 20 -10.42 12.65 16.94
N VAL A 21 -9.31 11.93 17.01
CA VAL A 21 -8.14 12.29 17.83
C VAL A 21 -7.17 13.13 17.01
N ARG A 22 -6.75 12.62 15.84
CA ARG A 22 -5.83 13.30 14.93
C ARG A 22 -5.89 12.71 13.52
N LYS A 23 -5.40 13.47 12.58
CA LYS A 23 -5.13 12.96 11.23
C LYS A 23 -3.94 12.00 11.28
N LEU A 24 -4.07 10.82 10.63
CA LEU A 24 -2.98 9.88 10.39
C LEU A 24 -2.31 10.15 9.04
N SER A 25 -3.10 10.20 7.97
CA SER A 25 -2.58 10.44 6.61
C SER A 25 -3.59 11.20 5.75
N SER A 26 -3.14 11.74 4.63
CA SER A 26 -3.99 12.30 3.60
C SER A 26 -3.41 12.01 2.23
N GLY A 27 -4.25 11.52 1.33
CA GLY A 27 -3.90 11.21 -0.06
C GLY A 27 -4.79 11.91 -1.07
N GLY A 28 -4.63 11.54 -2.33
CA GLY A 28 -5.46 12.08 -3.42
C GLY A 28 -6.94 11.72 -3.32
N PHE A 29 -7.30 10.68 -2.56
CA PHE A 29 -8.64 10.10 -2.49
C PHE A 29 -9.35 10.30 -1.15
N GLY A 30 -8.63 10.73 -0.12
CA GLY A 30 -9.26 10.93 1.17
C GLY A 30 -8.27 11.22 2.29
N VAL A 31 -8.80 11.22 3.48
CA VAL A 31 -8.08 11.47 4.72
C VAL A 31 -8.30 10.30 5.66
N VAL A 32 -7.26 9.87 6.34
CA VAL A 32 -7.34 8.82 7.38
C VAL A 32 -7.10 9.47 8.74
N TYR A 33 -7.98 9.16 9.68
CA TYR A 33 -7.96 9.67 11.06
C TYR A 33 -7.71 8.54 12.05
N LEU A 34 -6.99 8.84 13.11
CA LEU A 34 -7.09 8.11 14.38
C LEU A 34 -8.33 8.60 15.08
N CYS A 35 -9.22 7.69 15.42
CA CYS A 35 -10.42 7.96 16.19
C CYS A 35 -10.49 7.03 17.40
N VAL A 36 -11.36 7.37 18.36
CA VAL A 36 -11.73 6.49 19.47
C VAL A 36 -13.24 6.31 19.45
N ASP A 37 -13.68 5.09 19.73
CA ASP A 37 -15.09 4.78 19.90
C ASP A 37 -15.60 5.17 21.30
N THR A 38 -16.85 4.85 21.60
CA THR A 38 -17.50 5.14 22.88
C THR A 38 -16.90 4.37 24.07
N GLU A 39 -16.18 3.27 23.80
CA GLU A 39 -15.49 2.46 24.81
C GLU A 39 -14.02 2.85 24.99
N GLY A 40 -13.56 3.84 24.20
CA GLY A 40 -12.17 4.31 24.21
C GLY A 40 -11.22 3.48 23.36
N GLN A 41 -11.73 2.56 22.54
CA GLN A 41 -10.90 1.76 21.62
C GLN A 41 -10.47 2.60 20.42
N GLN A 42 -9.21 2.44 20.02
CA GLN A 42 -8.65 3.13 18.87
C GLN A 42 -9.05 2.44 17.58
N VAL A 43 -9.49 3.24 16.60
CA VAL A 43 -9.82 2.81 15.25
C VAL A 43 -9.20 3.77 14.23
N ALA A 44 -8.93 3.27 13.03
CA ALA A 44 -8.58 4.08 11.88
C ALA A 44 -9.84 4.34 11.03
N ILE A 45 -10.14 5.60 10.74
CA ILE A 45 -11.30 5.96 9.90
C ILE A 45 -10.82 6.65 8.63
N LYS A 46 -11.10 6.04 7.48
CA LYS A 46 -10.83 6.60 6.15
C LYS A 46 -12.07 7.32 5.64
N GLU A 47 -11.93 8.60 5.38
CA GLU A 47 -12.94 9.46 4.78
C GLU A 47 -12.75 9.50 3.25
N TYR A 48 -13.81 9.31 2.47
CA TYR A 48 -13.79 9.56 1.03
C TYR A 48 -13.82 11.06 0.75
N LEU A 49 -12.69 11.64 0.36
CA LEU A 49 -12.55 13.07 0.09
C LEU A 49 -11.53 13.30 -1.04
N PRO A 50 -11.86 12.95 -2.29
CA PRO A 50 -10.92 13.04 -3.41
C PRO A 50 -10.58 14.49 -3.73
N SER A 51 -9.32 14.87 -3.57
CA SER A 51 -8.83 16.25 -3.77
C SER A 51 -8.96 16.78 -5.20
N SER A 52 -9.22 15.92 -6.18
CA SER A 52 -9.53 16.28 -7.57
C SER A 52 -10.99 16.72 -7.77
N LEU A 53 -11.90 16.31 -6.88
CA LEU A 53 -13.35 16.47 -7.01
C LEU A 53 -13.94 17.34 -5.90
N ALA A 54 -13.36 17.29 -4.70
CA ALA A 54 -13.88 17.96 -3.52
C ALA A 54 -12.81 18.81 -2.85
N SER A 55 -13.25 19.86 -2.18
CA SER A 55 -12.45 20.68 -1.27
C SER A 55 -13.17 20.79 0.08
N ARG A 56 -12.47 21.22 1.11
CA ARG A 56 -13.04 21.56 2.42
C ARG A 56 -12.19 22.63 3.06
N SER A 57 -12.84 23.68 3.58
CA SER A 57 -12.17 24.73 4.33
C SER A 57 -11.82 24.27 5.75
N PRO A 58 -10.78 24.80 6.40
CA PRO A 58 -10.47 24.52 7.78
C PRO A 58 -11.66 24.82 8.71
N GLY A 59 -11.99 23.87 9.60
CA GLY A 59 -13.12 23.98 10.53
C GLY A 59 -14.47 23.53 9.99
N GLU A 60 -14.62 23.41 8.68
CA GLU A 60 -15.86 22.90 8.06
C GLU A 60 -15.92 21.36 8.15
N LEU A 61 -17.15 20.82 8.23
CA LEU A 61 -17.39 19.37 8.22
C LEU A 61 -17.77 18.87 6.81
N LEU A 62 -18.52 19.69 6.07
CA LEU A 62 -19.05 19.30 4.76
C LEU A 62 -18.02 19.51 3.64
N PRO A 63 -17.86 18.55 2.72
CA PRO A 63 -17.09 18.76 1.51
C PRO A 63 -17.80 19.73 0.55
N GLN A 64 -17.04 20.57 -0.10
CA GLN A 64 -17.51 21.46 -1.16
C GLN A 64 -17.19 20.82 -2.51
N ILE A 65 -18.21 20.54 -3.31
CA ILE A 65 -18.10 19.89 -4.62
C ILE A 65 -18.66 20.83 -5.67
N GLN A 66 -17.87 21.05 -6.73
CA GLN A 66 -18.33 21.84 -7.87
C GLN A 66 -19.48 21.11 -8.60
N PRO A 67 -20.53 21.80 -9.04
CA PRO A 67 -21.70 21.17 -9.67
C PRO A 67 -21.35 20.22 -10.82
N GLU A 68 -20.39 20.59 -11.67
CA GLU A 68 -19.93 19.80 -12.80
C GLU A 68 -19.19 18.51 -12.41
N LYS A 69 -18.72 18.41 -11.17
CA LYS A 69 -18.02 17.24 -10.62
C LYS A 69 -18.92 16.35 -9.77
N LEU A 70 -20.12 16.77 -9.48
CA LEU A 70 -21.01 16.10 -8.52
C LEU A 70 -21.35 14.67 -8.95
N SER A 71 -21.61 14.43 -10.24
CA SER A 71 -21.90 13.09 -10.75
C SER A 71 -20.71 12.14 -10.56
N LEU A 72 -19.50 12.60 -10.87
CA LEU A 72 -18.28 11.82 -10.71
C LEU A 72 -17.95 11.60 -9.23
N TYR A 73 -18.17 12.60 -8.36
CA TYR A 73 -18.04 12.46 -6.92
C TYR A 73 -18.97 11.37 -6.37
N ARG A 74 -20.24 11.39 -6.76
CA ARG A 74 -21.24 10.37 -6.33
C ARG A 74 -20.87 8.97 -6.82
N LEU A 75 -20.36 8.86 -8.04
CA LEU A 75 -19.90 7.58 -8.59
C LEU A 75 -18.74 7.00 -7.76
N GLY A 76 -17.73 7.81 -7.47
CA GLY A 76 -16.60 7.40 -6.64
C GLY A 76 -16.99 7.12 -5.19
N LEU A 77 -17.96 7.87 -4.63
CA LEU A 77 -18.51 7.61 -3.31
C LEU A 77 -19.21 6.24 -3.24
N LYS A 78 -20.00 5.91 -4.27
CA LYS A 78 -20.62 4.58 -4.40
C LYS A 78 -19.56 3.48 -4.49
N SER A 79 -18.55 3.67 -5.33
CA SER A 79 -17.47 2.70 -5.49
C SER A 79 -16.67 2.49 -4.20
N PHE A 80 -16.39 3.56 -3.44
CA PHE A 80 -15.73 3.47 -2.14
C PHE A 80 -16.58 2.69 -1.10
N PHE A 81 -17.89 2.89 -1.12
CA PHE A 81 -18.81 2.15 -0.26
C PHE A 81 -18.83 0.65 -0.62
N GLU A 82 -18.92 0.31 -1.91
CA GLU A 82 -18.90 -1.09 -2.38
C GLU A 82 -17.55 -1.76 -2.10
N GLU A 83 -16.44 -1.03 -2.19
CA GLU A 83 -15.10 -1.49 -1.80
C GLU A 83 -15.09 -1.86 -0.31
N GLY A 84 -15.55 -0.96 0.57
CA GLY A 84 -15.63 -1.23 2.01
C GLY A 84 -16.50 -2.41 2.35
N ARG A 85 -17.67 -2.53 1.68
CA ARG A 85 -18.59 -3.65 1.84
C ARG A 85 -17.96 -4.99 1.46
N SER A 86 -17.20 -5.02 0.37
CA SER A 86 -16.52 -6.23 -0.09
C SER A 86 -15.35 -6.59 0.83
N LEU A 87 -14.58 -5.61 1.28
CA LEU A 87 -13.49 -5.81 2.23
C LEU A 87 -13.97 -6.32 3.60
N ALA A 88 -15.16 -5.88 4.06
CA ALA A 88 -15.73 -6.34 5.31
C ALA A 88 -16.05 -7.85 5.32
N GLN A 89 -16.10 -8.50 4.15
CA GLN A 89 -16.28 -9.95 4.03
C GLN A 89 -14.95 -10.73 4.12
N ILE A 90 -13.82 -10.04 4.10
CA ILE A 90 -12.50 -10.65 4.12
C ILE A 90 -11.95 -10.65 5.55
N SER A 91 -11.67 -11.83 6.08
CA SER A 91 -11.00 -12.02 7.37
C SER A 91 -9.66 -12.70 7.14
N HIS A 92 -8.58 -11.94 7.20
CA HIS A 92 -7.20 -12.47 7.09
C HIS A 92 -6.21 -11.52 7.77
N SER A 93 -5.21 -12.07 8.48
CA SER A 93 -4.23 -11.29 9.23
C SER A 93 -3.42 -10.31 8.39
N SER A 94 -3.23 -10.59 7.11
CA SER A 94 -2.48 -9.76 6.17
C SER A 94 -3.37 -8.86 5.28
N VAL A 95 -4.64 -8.67 5.65
CA VAL A 95 -5.57 -7.73 5.01
C VAL A 95 -6.20 -6.87 6.10
N VAL A 96 -6.25 -5.56 5.89
CA VAL A 96 -6.88 -4.64 6.84
C VAL A 96 -8.34 -5.04 7.09
N SER A 97 -8.73 -5.16 8.36
CA SER A 97 -10.10 -5.49 8.74
C SER A 97 -10.97 -4.26 8.74
N VAL A 98 -12.06 -4.29 7.98
CA VAL A 98 -13.11 -3.27 8.01
C VAL A 98 -14.12 -3.66 9.10
N LEU A 99 -14.31 -2.77 10.07
CA LEU A 99 -15.19 -2.96 11.22
C LEU A 99 -16.60 -2.42 10.96
N ASN A 100 -16.68 -1.27 10.29
CA ASN A 100 -17.93 -0.57 10.02
C ASN A 100 -17.74 0.39 8.84
N PHE A 101 -18.84 0.84 8.26
CA PHE A 101 -18.88 1.95 7.33
C PHE A 101 -20.21 2.69 7.48
N PHE A 102 -20.18 4.00 7.33
CA PHE A 102 -21.37 4.83 7.48
C PHE A 102 -21.28 6.06 6.57
N ARG A 103 -22.43 6.68 6.36
CA ARG A 103 -22.55 7.94 5.61
C ARG A 103 -22.91 9.07 6.56
N GLU A 104 -22.11 10.12 6.53
CA GLU A 104 -22.32 11.36 7.28
C GLU A 104 -21.60 12.50 6.54
N ASN A 105 -21.94 13.75 6.81
CA ASN A 105 -21.30 14.93 6.23
C ASN A 105 -21.19 14.87 4.70
N GLU A 106 -22.23 14.38 3.99
CA GLU A 106 -22.26 14.23 2.52
C GLU A 106 -21.10 13.37 1.94
N THR A 107 -20.47 12.55 2.78
CA THR A 107 -19.43 11.61 2.39
C THR A 107 -19.62 10.24 3.03
N VAL A 108 -18.68 9.32 2.82
CA VAL A 108 -18.65 7.97 3.40
C VAL A 108 -17.37 7.79 4.19
N TYR A 109 -17.51 7.14 5.31
CA TYR A 109 -16.44 6.77 6.23
C TYR A 109 -16.32 5.25 6.32
N MET A 110 -15.11 4.74 6.26
CA MET A 110 -14.78 3.33 6.46
C MET A 110 -13.98 3.21 7.76
N VAL A 111 -14.52 2.48 8.72
CA VAL A 111 -13.88 2.22 10.02
C VAL A 111 -13.08 0.93 9.92
N MET A 112 -11.84 0.97 10.30
CA MET A 112 -10.88 -0.13 10.22
C MET A 112 -10.17 -0.31 11.57
N ASN A 113 -9.63 -1.51 11.81
CA ASN A 113 -8.70 -1.70 12.91
C ASN A 113 -7.55 -0.68 12.82
N PHE A 114 -7.25 -0.05 13.94
CA PHE A 114 -6.01 0.72 14.05
C PHE A 114 -4.83 -0.26 14.16
N LEU A 115 -3.78 0.02 13.43
CA LEU A 115 -2.55 -0.78 13.42
C LEU A 115 -1.41 0.07 13.97
N ASP A 116 -0.70 -0.45 14.97
CA ASP A 116 0.56 0.13 15.45
C ASP A 116 1.72 -0.40 14.61
N GLY A 117 2.58 0.50 14.12
CA GLY A 117 3.72 0.16 13.27
C GLY A 117 4.00 1.22 12.21
N ASP A 118 4.68 0.82 11.13
CA ASP A 118 5.11 1.69 10.06
C ASP A 118 4.85 1.04 8.68
N THR A 119 4.85 1.84 7.62
CA THR A 119 4.73 1.32 6.26
C THR A 119 6.06 0.75 5.76
N LEU A 120 6.01 -0.20 4.82
CA LEU A 120 7.22 -0.66 4.12
C LEU A 120 7.96 0.50 3.44
N GLN A 121 7.24 1.55 3.03
CA GLN A 121 7.82 2.78 2.48
C GLN A 121 8.74 3.47 3.49
N ASP A 122 8.31 3.58 4.75
CA ASP A 122 9.08 4.22 5.81
C ASP A 122 10.37 3.43 6.10
N PHE A 123 10.27 2.09 6.13
CA PHE A 123 11.45 1.23 6.26
C PHE A 123 12.44 1.38 5.09
N VAL A 124 11.94 1.41 3.85
CA VAL A 124 12.78 1.57 2.65
C VAL A 124 13.47 2.93 2.64
N VAL A 125 12.75 4.00 2.98
CA VAL A 125 13.31 5.37 3.04
C VAL A 125 14.38 5.46 4.13
N THR A 126 14.07 4.99 5.34
CA THR A 126 15.00 5.03 6.47
C THR A 126 16.28 4.24 6.17
N ALA A 127 16.17 3.04 5.62
CA ALA A 127 17.34 2.23 5.25
C ALA A 127 18.21 2.92 4.21
N ARG A 128 17.60 3.61 3.25
CA ARG A 128 18.32 4.40 2.24
C ARG A 128 19.06 5.60 2.87
N GLU A 129 18.40 6.35 3.76
CA GLU A 129 18.99 7.53 4.43
C GLU A 129 20.18 7.15 5.32
N LEU A 130 20.12 6.00 5.96
CA LEU A 130 21.21 5.45 6.75
C LEU A 130 22.40 4.95 5.89
N LYS A 131 22.36 5.14 4.56
CA LYS A 131 23.37 4.65 3.59
C LYS A 131 23.69 3.15 3.76
N GLN A 132 22.74 2.37 4.22
CA GLN A 132 22.91 0.93 4.30
C GLN A 132 22.86 0.36 2.88
N GLN A 133 23.98 -0.14 2.38
CA GLN A 133 24.09 -0.71 1.03
C GLN A 133 23.20 -1.94 0.79
N LYS A 134 22.64 -2.53 1.87
CA LYS A 134 21.71 -3.67 1.81
C LYS A 134 20.45 -3.30 2.57
N VAL A 135 19.46 -2.82 1.86
CA VAL A 135 18.20 -2.36 2.48
C VAL A 135 17.52 -3.51 3.23
N PHE A 136 17.39 -4.69 2.60
CA PHE A 136 16.76 -5.85 3.21
C PHE A 136 17.48 -7.15 2.83
N ARG A 137 17.51 -8.11 3.76
CA ARG A 137 17.97 -9.47 3.46
C ARG A 137 16.94 -10.19 2.59
N GLU A 138 17.40 -11.05 1.71
CA GLU A 138 16.52 -11.84 0.84
C GLU A 138 15.49 -12.66 1.62
N SER A 139 15.90 -13.27 2.73
CA SER A 139 14.98 -14.03 3.59
C SER A 139 13.86 -13.17 4.17
N THR A 140 14.17 -11.92 4.56
CA THR A 140 13.17 -10.95 5.03
C THR A 140 12.21 -10.56 3.91
N ILE A 141 12.72 -10.29 2.70
CA ILE A 141 11.90 -9.99 1.52
C ILE A 141 10.95 -11.16 1.23
N ARG A 142 11.46 -12.39 1.16
CA ARG A 142 10.66 -13.58 0.88
C ARG A 142 9.58 -13.81 1.92
N SER A 143 9.92 -13.72 3.21
CA SER A 143 8.96 -13.90 4.31
C SER A 143 7.86 -12.84 4.27
N LEU A 144 8.22 -11.57 4.13
CA LEU A 144 7.29 -10.44 4.07
C LEU A 144 6.31 -10.60 2.89
N PHE A 145 6.85 -10.88 1.69
CA PHE A 145 5.99 -10.98 0.51
C PHE A 145 5.21 -12.29 0.45
N ASP A 146 5.68 -13.40 1.02
CA ASP A 146 4.86 -14.61 1.18
C ASP A 146 3.63 -14.32 2.07
N GLU A 147 3.82 -13.60 3.17
CA GLU A 147 2.71 -13.21 4.04
C GLU A 147 1.70 -12.31 3.32
N ILE A 148 2.16 -11.28 2.61
CA ILE A 148 1.32 -10.40 1.79
C ILE A 148 0.57 -11.19 0.70
N LEU A 149 1.25 -12.12 0.03
CA LEU A 149 0.64 -12.94 -1.00
C LEU A 149 -0.44 -13.87 -0.46
N ARG A 150 -0.33 -14.35 0.78
CA ARG A 150 -1.43 -15.11 1.44
C ARG A 150 -2.69 -14.25 1.56
N GLY A 151 -2.56 -13.02 2.04
CA GLY A 151 -3.67 -12.07 2.11
C GLY A 151 -4.24 -11.73 0.73
N LEU A 152 -3.38 -11.41 -0.24
CA LEU A 152 -3.78 -11.06 -1.59
C LEU A 152 -4.52 -12.22 -2.30
N ARG A 153 -4.12 -13.47 -2.01
CA ARG A 153 -4.83 -14.64 -2.54
C ARG A 153 -6.28 -14.69 -2.06
N ILE A 154 -6.54 -14.38 -0.79
CA ILE A 154 -7.91 -14.32 -0.26
C ILE A 154 -8.69 -13.18 -0.92
N VAL A 155 -8.08 -12.01 -1.11
CA VAL A 155 -8.69 -10.89 -1.85
C VAL A 155 -9.14 -11.34 -3.25
N HIS A 156 -8.24 -12.00 -4.00
CA HIS A 156 -8.57 -12.50 -5.35
C HIS A 156 -9.62 -13.61 -5.35
N GLN A 157 -9.69 -14.46 -4.32
CA GLN A 157 -10.77 -15.45 -4.16
C GLN A 157 -12.15 -14.80 -3.99
N HIS A 158 -12.20 -13.61 -3.37
CA HIS A 158 -13.41 -12.79 -3.29
C HIS A 158 -13.66 -11.96 -4.56
N LYS A 159 -12.97 -12.26 -5.67
CA LYS A 159 -13.08 -11.56 -6.95
C LYS A 159 -12.81 -10.05 -6.85
N MET A 160 -12.00 -9.66 -5.89
CA MET A 160 -11.50 -8.30 -5.73
C MET A 160 -10.05 -8.21 -6.22
N LEU A 161 -9.67 -7.02 -6.67
CA LEU A 161 -8.29 -6.64 -6.92
C LEU A 161 -7.92 -5.50 -5.99
N HIS A 162 -6.64 -5.40 -5.62
CA HIS A 162 -6.17 -4.31 -4.76
C HIS A 162 -5.97 -3.01 -5.54
N LEU A 163 -5.35 -3.06 -6.72
CA LEU A 163 -5.14 -1.98 -7.70
C LEU A 163 -4.31 -0.75 -7.23
N ASP A 164 -3.78 -0.77 -6.01
CA ASP A 164 -2.85 0.27 -5.53
C ASP A 164 -1.77 -0.31 -4.59
N ILE A 165 -1.27 -1.52 -4.92
CA ILE A 165 -0.17 -2.12 -4.14
C ILE A 165 1.09 -1.28 -4.37
N LYS A 166 1.66 -0.80 -3.26
CA LYS A 166 2.91 -0.04 -3.19
C LYS A 166 3.46 -0.11 -1.77
N PRO A 167 4.73 0.19 -1.53
CA PRO A 167 5.32 0.11 -0.19
C PRO A 167 4.58 0.93 0.88
N ALA A 168 3.97 2.07 0.51
CA ALA A 168 3.15 2.88 1.43
C ALA A 168 1.82 2.21 1.82
N ASN A 169 1.36 1.19 1.09
CA ASN A 169 0.13 0.44 1.35
C ASN A 169 0.40 -0.98 1.86
N ILE A 170 1.65 -1.28 2.19
CA ILE A 170 2.07 -2.46 2.95
C ILE A 170 2.49 -2.00 4.33
N PHE A 171 1.68 -2.30 5.33
CA PHE A 171 1.91 -1.91 6.71
C PHE A 171 2.59 -3.05 7.47
N ILE A 172 3.60 -2.74 8.25
CA ILE A 172 4.32 -3.70 9.09
C ILE A 172 4.02 -3.33 10.53
N THR A 173 3.29 -4.19 11.20
CA THR A 173 2.87 -3.98 12.59
C THR A 173 4.02 -4.18 13.57
N ASP A 174 3.86 -3.73 14.80
CA ASP A 174 4.84 -3.87 15.87
C ASP A 174 5.18 -5.32 16.20
N ASP A 175 4.25 -6.26 15.97
CA ASP A 175 4.46 -7.69 16.07
C ASP A 175 5.00 -8.33 14.78
N ASN A 176 5.53 -7.49 13.85
CA ASN A 176 6.16 -7.87 12.58
C ASN A 176 5.24 -8.59 11.58
N LYS A 177 3.94 -8.36 11.61
CA LYS A 177 3.02 -8.85 10.59
C LYS A 177 2.90 -7.86 9.45
N ALA A 178 2.83 -8.37 8.23
CA ALA A 178 2.61 -7.56 7.04
C ALA A 178 1.12 -7.53 6.67
N VAL A 179 0.57 -6.32 6.51
CA VAL A 179 -0.85 -6.08 6.25
C VAL A 179 -1.04 -5.19 5.03
N LEU A 180 -1.85 -5.63 4.07
CA LEU A 180 -2.32 -4.81 2.96
C LEU A 180 -3.37 -3.83 3.45
N ILE A 181 -3.13 -2.55 3.16
CA ILE A 181 -4.04 -1.45 3.48
C ILE A 181 -4.35 -0.64 2.21
N ASP A 182 -5.41 0.14 2.23
CA ASP A 182 -5.70 1.19 1.23
C ASP A 182 -5.93 0.68 -0.20
N PHE A 183 -7.03 -0.04 -0.42
CA PHE A 183 -7.45 -0.56 -1.72
C PHE A 183 -7.82 0.56 -2.69
N GLY A 184 -7.70 0.30 -3.99
CA GLY A 184 -7.79 1.31 -5.05
C GLY A 184 -8.99 1.21 -5.98
N ALA A 185 -10.04 0.42 -5.65
CA ALA A 185 -11.17 0.21 -6.55
C ALA A 185 -11.95 1.51 -6.86
N ALA A 186 -12.17 2.36 -5.85
CA ALA A 186 -12.81 3.67 -6.07
C ALA A 186 -11.96 4.59 -6.96
N ARG A 187 -10.65 4.50 -6.86
CA ARG A 187 -9.68 5.24 -7.69
C ARG A 187 -9.74 4.80 -9.14
N GLU A 188 -9.84 3.50 -9.36
CA GLU A 188 -9.91 2.91 -10.69
C GLU A 188 -11.18 3.36 -11.45
N VAL A 189 -12.33 3.35 -10.77
CA VAL A 189 -13.59 3.85 -11.34
C VAL A 189 -13.47 5.32 -11.75
N LEU A 190 -12.87 6.16 -10.91
CA LEU A 190 -12.64 7.56 -11.23
C LEU A 190 -11.69 7.73 -12.43
N ASN A 191 -10.66 6.90 -12.55
CA ASN A 191 -9.75 6.95 -13.69
C ASN A 191 -10.42 6.57 -15.01
N LYS A 192 -11.32 5.58 -15.01
CA LYS A 192 -12.05 5.14 -16.21
C LYS A 192 -13.12 6.16 -16.66
N GLU A 193 -13.91 6.65 -15.73
CA GLU A 193 -15.04 7.54 -16.02
C GLU A 193 -14.63 9.02 -16.06
N GLY A 194 -13.53 9.38 -15.39
CA GLY A 194 -13.03 10.74 -15.35
C GLY A 194 -12.12 11.06 -16.53
N ASN A 195 -12.33 12.22 -17.20
CA ASN A 195 -11.40 12.75 -18.20
C ASN A 195 -10.20 13.43 -17.51
N PHE A 196 -9.47 12.70 -16.68
CA PHE A 196 -8.26 13.22 -16.04
C PHE A 196 -7.11 13.33 -17.05
N ILE A 197 -6.44 14.48 -17.08
CA ILE A 197 -5.28 14.71 -17.94
C ILE A 197 -4.12 13.77 -17.56
N ARG A 198 -4.05 13.38 -16.28
CA ARG A 198 -3.09 12.40 -15.77
C ARG A 198 -3.85 11.38 -14.94
N PRO A 199 -3.68 10.08 -15.22
CA PRO A 199 -4.20 9.02 -14.38
C PRO A 199 -3.68 9.17 -12.94
N MET A 200 -4.52 8.84 -11.96
CA MET A 200 -4.17 8.94 -10.54
C MET A 200 -3.45 7.68 -10.04
N TYR A 201 -2.58 7.10 -10.87
CA TYR A 201 -1.77 5.95 -10.52
C TYR A 201 -0.48 6.34 -9.80
N THR A 202 0.07 5.41 -9.05
CA THR A 202 1.38 5.59 -8.42
C THR A 202 2.47 5.21 -9.43
N PRO A 203 3.28 6.15 -9.95
CA PRO A 203 4.33 5.85 -10.92
C PRO A 203 5.28 4.77 -10.37
N GLY A 204 5.69 3.87 -11.25
CA GLY A 204 6.56 2.74 -10.93
C GLY A 204 5.83 1.49 -10.45
N PHE A 205 4.67 1.61 -9.81
CA PHE A 205 3.92 0.47 -9.25
C PHE A 205 2.70 0.09 -10.09
N ALA A 206 2.13 1.01 -10.85
CA ALA A 206 0.99 0.75 -11.72
C ALA A 206 1.42 -0.05 -12.96
N ALA A 207 0.66 -1.11 -13.25
CA ALA A 207 0.89 -1.98 -14.40
C ALA A 207 0.55 -1.30 -15.74
N PRO A 208 1.18 -1.70 -16.88
CA PRO A 208 0.96 -1.09 -18.19
C PRO A 208 -0.50 -1.00 -18.61
N GLU A 209 -1.30 -2.03 -18.32
CA GLU A 209 -2.73 -2.08 -18.66
C GLU A 209 -3.56 -1.03 -17.92
N MET A 210 -3.13 -0.58 -16.75
CA MET A 210 -3.83 0.47 -15.99
C MET A 210 -3.82 1.83 -16.69
N TYR A 211 -2.86 2.06 -17.59
CA TYR A 211 -2.77 3.30 -18.38
C TYR A 211 -3.65 3.29 -19.64
N LYS A 212 -4.37 2.18 -19.90
CA LYS A 212 -5.21 2.00 -21.09
C LYS A 212 -6.68 1.85 -20.66
N ARG A 213 -7.61 2.60 -21.28
CA ARG A 213 -9.03 2.59 -20.90
C ARG A 213 -9.72 1.24 -21.05
N ASP A 214 -9.43 0.53 -22.15
CA ASP A 214 -10.14 -0.67 -22.56
C ASP A 214 -9.38 -1.97 -22.22
N SER A 215 -8.41 -1.88 -21.32
CA SER A 215 -7.65 -3.06 -20.89
C SER A 215 -8.35 -3.81 -19.77
N SER A 216 -8.33 -5.13 -19.86
CA SER A 216 -8.77 -5.99 -18.76
C SER A 216 -7.72 -5.98 -17.64
N MET A 217 -8.20 -5.86 -16.40
CA MET A 217 -7.38 -6.05 -15.21
C MET A 217 -7.68 -7.39 -14.57
N GLY A 218 -6.70 -7.94 -13.91
CA GLY A 218 -6.82 -9.22 -13.25
C GLY A 218 -5.74 -9.41 -12.18
N PRO A 219 -5.62 -10.62 -11.62
CA PRO A 219 -4.59 -10.94 -10.63
C PRO A 219 -3.17 -10.52 -11.07
N TRP A 220 -2.87 -10.62 -12.37
CA TRP A 220 -1.60 -10.19 -12.96
C TRP A 220 -1.29 -8.70 -12.81
N THR A 221 -2.31 -7.86 -12.64
CA THR A 221 -2.16 -6.41 -12.41
C THR A 221 -1.59 -6.15 -11.02
N ASP A 222 -2.16 -6.78 -9.99
CA ASP A 222 -1.63 -6.71 -8.63
C ASP A 222 -0.25 -7.39 -8.52
N ILE A 223 -0.03 -8.48 -9.25
CA ILE A 223 1.25 -9.19 -9.30
C ILE A 223 2.36 -8.31 -9.87
N TYR A 224 2.08 -7.49 -10.89
CA TYR A 224 3.05 -6.50 -11.37
C TYR A 224 3.45 -5.54 -10.24
N ALA A 225 2.48 -5.03 -9.49
CA ALA A 225 2.72 -4.12 -8.38
C ALA A 225 3.49 -4.80 -7.21
N ILE A 226 3.25 -6.08 -6.93
CA ILE A 226 4.07 -6.88 -6.00
C ILE A 226 5.52 -6.96 -6.47
N GLY A 227 5.76 -7.28 -7.76
CA GLY A 227 7.11 -7.29 -8.33
C GLY A 227 7.82 -5.94 -8.17
N ALA A 228 7.09 -4.84 -8.44
CA ALA A 228 7.61 -3.48 -8.26
C ALA A 228 7.90 -3.15 -6.78
N CYS A 229 7.11 -3.67 -5.83
CA CYS A 229 7.39 -3.54 -4.39
C CYS A 229 8.64 -4.32 -3.99
N ILE A 230 8.80 -5.57 -4.47
CA ILE A 230 10.01 -6.36 -4.23
C ILE A 230 11.24 -5.60 -4.78
N TYR A 231 11.16 -5.12 -6.02
CA TYR A 231 12.20 -4.31 -6.64
C TYR A 231 12.56 -3.09 -5.78
N ALA A 232 11.55 -2.31 -5.37
CA ALA A 232 11.76 -1.12 -4.54
C ALA A 232 12.40 -1.45 -3.18
N THR A 233 12.05 -2.59 -2.59
CA THR A 233 12.65 -3.10 -1.35
C THR A 233 14.11 -3.52 -1.54
N MET A 234 14.45 -4.10 -2.70
CA MET A 234 15.82 -4.49 -3.05
C MET A 234 16.70 -3.29 -3.38
N GLN A 235 16.17 -2.31 -4.11
CA GLN A 235 16.92 -1.16 -4.63
C GLN A 235 16.91 0.07 -3.73
N GLY A 236 15.90 0.21 -2.85
CA GLY A 236 15.65 1.45 -2.10
C GLY A 236 14.94 2.54 -2.91
N TYR A 237 14.57 2.28 -4.16
CA TYR A 237 13.90 3.22 -5.08
C TYR A 237 12.86 2.49 -5.92
N PRO A 238 11.75 3.16 -6.31
CA PRO A 238 10.79 2.58 -7.24
C PRO A 238 11.41 2.33 -8.61
N PRO A 239 10.91 1.37 -9.38
CA PRO A 239 11.29 1.21 -10.78
C PRO A 239 10.76 2.38 -11.64
N ASN A 240 11.25 2.51 -12.87
CA ASN A 240 10.65 3.40 -13.86
C ASN A 240 9.19 3.03 -14.07
N ASP A 241 8.33 4.02 -14.35
CA ASP A 241 6.92 3.76 -14.63
C ASP A 241 6.71 2.96 -15.92
N ALA A 242 5.55 2.34 -16.05
CA ALA A 242 5.26 1.46 -17.18
C ALA A 242 5.34 2.17 -18.55
N PRO A 243 4.87 3.41 -18.74
CA PRO A 243 5.07 4.16 -19.97
C PRO A 243 6.55 4.34 -20.35
N GLN A 244 7.39 4.74 -19.40
CA GLN A 244 8.83 4.89 -19.62
C GLN A 244 9.50 3.56 -19.98
N ARG A 245 9.06 2.45 -19.32
CA ARG A 245 9.56 1.11 -19.63
C ARG A 245 9.13 0.63 -21.01
N GLN A 246 7.92 0.99 -21.47
CA GLN A 246 7.48 0.67 -22.84
C GLN A 246 8.32 1.37 -23.90
N GLU A 247 8.79 2.58 -23.63
CA GLU A 247 9.70 3.29 -24.53
C GLU A 247 11.12 2.69 -24.51
N LYS A 248 11.64 2.44 -23.31
CA LYS A 248 12.98 1.87 -23.11
C LYS A 248 13.04 1.10 -21.80
N ASP A 249 12.87 -0.22 -21.86
CA ASP A 249 12.98 -1.06 -20.68
C ASP A 249 14.44 -1.22 -20.22
N ARG A 250 14.70 -0.84 -18.98
CA ARG A 250 15.99 -0.99 -18.31
C ARG A 250 15.90 -1.86 -17.06
N LEU A 251 14.79 -2.57 -16.85
CA LEU A 251 14.57 -3.36 -15.65
C LEU A 251 15.65 -4.42 -15.49
N SER A 252 15.87 -5.25 -16.51
CA SER A 252 16.88 -6.32 -16.47
C SER A 252 18.30 -5.78 -16.23
N LEU A 253 18.62 -4.61 -16.79
CA LEU A 253 19.92 -3.96 -16.53
C LEU A 253 20.03 -3.47 -15.07
N ALA A 254 18.95 -2.96 -14.49
CA ALA A 254 18.93 -2.55 -13.08
C ALA A 254 19.06 -3.77 -12.15
N LEU A 255 18.32 -4.84 -12.44
CA LEU A 255 18.34 -6.08 -11.66
C LEU A 255 19.69 -6.82 -11.78
N SER A 256 20.34 -6.79 -12.96
CA SER A 256 21.66 -7.43 -13.13
C SER A 256 22.71 -6.90 -12.16
N ARG A 257 22.60 -5.64 -11.72
CA ARG A 257 23.49 -5.02 -10.72
C ARG A 257 23.29 -5.56 -9.31
N LEU A 258 22.17 -6.25 -9.08
CA LEU A 258 21.84 -6.88 -7.80
C LEU A 258 22.26 -8.35 -7.72
N ARG A 259 22.75 -8.92 -8.83
CA ARG A 259 23.32 -10.27 -8.84
C ARG A 259 24.49 -10.36 -7.85
N GLY A 260 24.55 -11.45 -7.11
CA GLY A 260 25.51 -11.63 -6.02
C GLY A 260 25.12 -10.99 -4.68
N VAL A 261 24.18 -10.04 -4.67
CA VAL A 261 23.52 -9.54 -3.45
C VAL A 261 22.29 -10.40 -3.14
N TYR A 262 21.49 -10.62 -4.17
CA TYR A 262 20.28 -11.46 -4.14
C TYR A 262 20.47 -12.67 -5.06
N SER A 263 19.69 -13.73 -4.84
CA SER A 263 19.73 -14.92 -5.66
C SER A 263 19.19 -14.65 -7.07
N ASP A 264 19.65 -15.43 -8.05
CA ASP A 264 19.14 -15.37 -9.41
C ASP A 264 17.63 -15.65 -9.45
N ASN A 265 17.13 -16.58 -8.64
CA ASN A 265 15.71 -16.88 -8.54
C ASN A 265 14.87 -15.66 -8.09
N LEU A 266 15.30 -14.90 -7.06
CA LEU A 266 14.56 -13.71 -6.65
C LEU A 266 14.55 -12.63 -7.74
N ILE A 267 15.65 -12.47 -8.46
CA ILE A 267 15.78 -11.55 -9.60
C ILE A 267 14.81 -11.97 -10.72
N GLU A 268 14.79 -13.26 -11.08
CA GLU A 268 13.89 -13.82 -12.10
C GLU A 268 12.42 -13.67 -11.71
N VAL A 269 12.08 -13.84 -10.42
CA VAL A 269 10.72 -13.61 -9.90
C VAL A 269 10.30 -12.16 -10.14
N VAL A 270 11.17 -11.19 -9.86
CA VAL A 270 10.87 -9.77 -10.10
C VAL A 270 10.69 -9.48 -11.59
N GLU A 271 11.59 -10.00 -12.45
CA GLU A 271 11.48 -9.86 -13.90
C GLU A 271 10.18 -10.47 -14.43
N TRP A 272 9.80 -11.65 -13.95
CA TRP A 272 8.55 -12.31 -14.32
C TRP A 272 7.31 -11.54 -13.92
N CYS A 273 7.26 -11.07 -12.67
CA CYS A 273 6.15 -10.24 -12.17
C CYS A 273 6.01 -8.95 -12.98
N MET A 274 7.13 -8.32 -13.31
CA MET A 274 7.17 -7.00 -13.94
C MET A 274 7.26 -7.06 -15.47
N ALA A 275 7.03 -8.20 -16.12
CA ALA A 275 6.92 -8.28 -17.56
C ALA A 275 5.88 -7.28 -18.09
N LEU A 276 6.18 -6.59 -19.20
CA LEU A 276 5.28 -5.56 -19.76
C LEU A 276 4.01 -6.16 -20.36
N ASP A 277 4.11 -7.36 -20.94
CA ASP A 277 2.94 -8.13 -21.38
C ASP A 277 2.31 -8.86 -20.18
N ALA A 278 1.05 -8.53 -19.90
CA ALA A 278 0.28 -9.12 -18.80
C ALA A 278 0.14 -10.66 -18.92
N ASN A 279 0.10 -11.20 -20.14
CA ASN A 279 -0.06 -12.64 -20.38
C ASN A 279 1.21 -13.44 -20.02
N THR A 280 2.36 -12.80 -20.00
CA THR A 280 3.64 -13.45 -19.65
C THR A 280 3.94 -13.45 -18.16
N ARG A 281 3.15 -12.72 -17.35
CA ARG A 281 3.29 -12.67 -15.88
C ARG A 281 2.69 -13.91 -15.22
N PRO A 282 2.97 -14.16 -13.92
CA PRO A 282 2.17 -15.10 -13.14
C PRO A 282 0.68 -14.74 -13.25
N GLN A 283 -0.15 -15.73 -13.63
CA GLN A 283 -1.59 -15.52 -13.80
C GLN A 283 -2.38 -15.66 -12.49
N SER A 284 -1.72 -16.09 -11.43
CA SER A 284 -2.31 -16.20 -10.10
C SER A 284 -1.26 -15.96 -9.00
N VAL A 285 -1.73 -15.50 -7.85
CA VAL A 285 -0.90 -15.36 -6.65
C VAL A 285 -0.28 -16.69 -6.25
N PHE A 286 -1.00 -17.81 -6.43
CA PHE A 286 -0.47 -19.15 -6.12
C PHE A 286 0.76 -19.50 -6.96
N ALA A 287 0.74 -19.18 -8.26
CA ALA A 287 1.89 -19.41 -9.15
C ALA A 287 3.12 -18.59 -8.68
N LEU A 288 2.91 -17.35 -8.30
CA LEU A 288 3.96 -16.50 -7.76
C LEU A 288 4.50 -17.01 -6.42
N GLN A 289 3.62 -17.41 -5.47
CA GLN A 289 4.03 -17.95 -4.18
C GLN A 289 4.91 -19.19 -4.33
N LYS A 290 4.52 -20.10 -5.23
CA LYS A 290 5.30 -21.32 -5.50
C LYS A 290 6.73 -20.98 -5.95
N GLU A 291 6.89 -19.98 -6.82
CA GLU A 291 8.21 -19.59 -7.31
C GLU A 291 9.01 -18.81 -6.27
N LEU A 292 8.34 -17.90 -5.53
CA LEU A 292 8.98 -17.14 -4.45
C LEU A 292 9.47 -18.05 -3.29
N SER A 293 8.80 -19.19 -3.07
CA SER A 293 9.17 -20.17 -2.03
C SER A 293 10.30 -21.11 -2.47
N ARG A 294 10.69 -21.11 -3.76
CA ARG A 294 11.83 -21.90 -4.23
C ARG A 294 13.11 -21.30 -3.66
N GLU A 295 13.68 -22.00 -2.70
CA GLU A 295 15.00 -21.65 -2.17
C GLU A 295 16.07 -22.14 -3.15
N ASP A 296 17.09 -21.31 -3.36
CA ASP A 296 18.23 -21.71 -4.17
C ASP A 296 19.04 -22.75 -3.38
N GLU A 297 18.87 -24.04 -3.68
CA GLU A 297 19.52 -25.17 -3.02
C GLU A 297 21.04 -25.03 -2.90
N ARG A 298 21.65 -24.17 -3.72
CA ARG A 298 23.09 -23.88 -3.74
C ARG A 298 23.59 -23.08 -2.53
N ARG A 299 22.71 -22.41 -1.75
CA ARG A 299 23.09 -21.60 -0.59
C ARG A 299 23.00 -22.31 0.75
N TYR A 300 22.27 -23.42 0.86
CA TYR A 300 22.07 -24.15 2.11
C TYR A 300 23.34 -24.80 2.66
N THR A 301 24.35 -25.03 1.84
CA THR A 301 25.59 -25.68 2.26
C THR A 301 26.50 -24.82 3.16
N ARG A 302 26.17 -23.57 3.45
CA ARG A 302 27.07 -22.65 4.19
C ARG A 302 26.49 -21.88 5.39
N LEU A 303 25.24 -22.03 5.78
CA LEU A 303 24.65 -21.19 6.85
C LEU A 303 23.81 -21.98 7.86
N SER A 304 24.48 -22.69 8.75
CA SER A 304 23.92 -23.03 10.06
C SER A 304 24.16 -21.86 11.03
N VAL A 305 23.39 -20.76 10.92
CA VAL A 305 23.46 -19.62 11.85
C VAL A 305 22.06 -19.00 12.00
N THR A 306 21.10 -19.81 12.42
CA THR A 306 19.69 -19.38 12.47
C THR A 306 19.33 -18.59 13.73
N GLU A 307 20.04 -18.71 14.83
CA GLU A 307 19.68 -18.01 16.09
C GLU A 307 20.32 -16.61 16.25
N LYS A 308 21.56 -16.43 15.78
CA LYS A 308 22.20 -15.08 15.82
C LYS A 308 21.54 -14.08 14.88
N MET A 309 20.83 -14.53 13.85
CA MET A 309 20.16 -13.67 12.87
C MET A 309 18.83 -13.13 13.32
N ARG A 310 18.06 -13.84 14.15
CA ARG A 310 16.83 -13.34 14.76
C ARG A 310 17.09 -12.13 15.65
N LEU A 311 18.11 -12.23 16.51
CA LEU A 311 18.54 -11.15 17.41
C LEU A 311 19.05 -9.89 16.67
N GLN A 312 19.62 -10.01 15.47
CA GLN A 312 20.06 -8.86 14.70
C GLN A 312 18.94 -8.16 13.94
N LEU A 313 17.89 -8.88 13.51
CA LEU A 313 16.69 -8.28 12.89
C LEU A 313 15.89 -7.50 13.93
N ASP A 314 15.68 -8.06 15.11
CA ASP A 314 15.02 -7.37 16.22
C ASP A 314 15.77 -6.09 16.63
N ASN A 315 17.10 -6.12 16.58
CA ASN A 315 17.92 -4.94 16.87
C ASN A 315 17.83 -3.87 15.77
N ILE A 316 17.81 -4.26 14.48
CA ILE A 316 17.70 -3.28 13.36
C ILE A 316 16.31 -2.63 13.37
N VAL A 317 15.24 -3.40 13.52
CA VAL A 317 13.86 -2.86 13.59
C VAL A 317 13.71 -1.98 14.84
N THR A 318 14.22 -2.43 15.99
CA THR A 318 14.15 -1.68 17.25
C THR A 318 15.01 -0.41 17.22
N ASP A 319 16.22 -0.45 16.65
CA ASP A 319 17.09 0.71 16.53
C ASP A 319 16.57 1.71 15.47
N THR A 320 16.01 1.21 14.37
CA THR A 320 15.36 2.04 13.36
C THR A 320 14.15 2.77 13.96
N ARG A 321 13.31 2.10 14.73
CA ARG A 321 12.18 2.72 15.47
C ARG A 321 12.62 3.75 16.48
N LYS A 322 13.67 3.48 17.25
CA LYS A 322 14.23 4.45 18.22
C LYS A 322 14.82 5.68 17.52
N GLN A 323 15.42 5.51 16.35
CA GLN A 323 15.98 6.62 15.58
C GLN A 323 14.89 7.45 14.89
N VAL A 324 13.86 6.82 14.33
CA VAL A 324 12.68 7.52 13.79
C VAL A 324 11.94 8.28 14.91
N ALA A 325 11.71 7.66 16.05
CA ALA A 325 11.10 8.32 17.20
C ALA A 325 11.94 9.53 17.71
N LYS A 326 13.27 9.44 17.68
CA LYS A 326 14.16 10.56 18.00
C LYS A 326 14.15 11.65 16.93
N ALA A 327 14.12 11.29 15.64
CA ALA A 327 14.15 12.24 14.53
C ALA A 327 12.81 12.98 14.35
N THR A 328 11.69 12.33 14.70
CA THR A 328 10.34 12.90 14.56
C THR A 328 9.81 13.59 15.82
N GLY A 329 10.56 13.57 16.94
CA GLY A 329 10.15 14.18 18.20
C GLY A 329 8.95 13.51 18.89
N PHE A 330 8.53 12.31 18.46
CA PHE A 330 7.36 11.57 18.94
C PHE A 330 7.67 10.57 20.06
N GLY A 331 8.71 10.80 20.84
CA GLY A 331 9.00 10.07 22.08
C GLY A 331 8.48 10.83 23.29
N GLY A 332 7.17 10.91 23.47
CA GLY A 332 6.55 11.73 24.50
C GLY A 332 5.66 10.99 25.47
N ARG A 333 6.24 10.64 26.63
CA ARG A 333 5.62 10.55 27.97
C ARG A 333 4.28 9.82 28.09
N ALA A 334 4.36 8.53 28.38
CA ALA A 334 3.39 7.88 29.25
C ALA A 334 3.62 8.39 30.71
N LYS A 335 2.63 9.00 31.27
CA LYS A 335 2.23 8.95 32.68
C LYS A 335 0.73 8.86 32.74
#